data_34560ff9e2d11c8c05e637b92f6b29da
#
_entry.id   34560ff9e2d11c8c05e637b92f6b29da
#
_cell.length_a   1.000
_cell.length_b   1.000
_cell.length_c   1.000
_cell.angle_alpha   90.00
_cell.angle_beta   90.00
_cell.angle_gamma   90.00
#
_symmetry.space_group_name_H-M   'P 1'
#
loop_
_entity.id
_entity.type
_entity.pdbx_description
1 polymer ?
#
loop_
_entity_poly.entity_id
_entity_poly.type
_entity_poly.pdbx_seq_one_letter_code
_entity_poly.pdbx_strand_id
1 'polypeptide(L)'
;ETNVLNMRTQLKKLGLSIDWDREISTCNKDYYKHQQAFFLELFEKKLVYRKENYVNWDPVDETVLANEQVIDGKGWRSGAIVERKKLSQWFFNISKFSQELLDGLEKLDSWPNKVKTMQKNWIGKSFGCEIDFKIEGDLPIKNIKCFTTRPDTLFGFSFLALSIDHEVSKFFNDNKDFLQFKKECSKTGTTEEAIAVGEKIGFKTNLEAVNPLN
;
A
#
# COMPACT_ATOMS: atom_id res chain seq x y z
N GLU A 1 -0.56 -16.25 -30.00
CA GLU A 1 -0.55 -17.72 -30.26
C GLU A 1 0.81 -18.20 -30.74
N THR A 2 1.46 -17.57 -31.73
CA THR A 2 2.78 -17.99 -32.27
C THR A 2 3.86 -18.13 -31.19
N ASN A 3 3.96 -17.18 -30.25
CA ASN A 3 4.94 -17.25 -29.17
C ASN A 3 4.71 -18.46 -28.23
N VAL A 4 3.44 -18.78 -27.94
CA VAL A 4 3.08 -19.95 -27.12
C VAL A 4 3.51 -21.24 -27.80
N LEU A 5 3.26 -21.37 -29.11
CA LEU A 5 3.69 -22.52 -29.91
C LEU A 5 5.22 -22.67 -29.93
N ASN A 6 5.93 -21.56 -30.10
CA ASN A 6 7.40 -21.56 -30.06
C ASN A 6 7.93 -22.00 -28.70
N MET A 7 7.38 -21.44 -27.61
CA MET A 7 7.76 -21.82 -26.24
C MET A 7 7.48 -23.31 -25.97
N ARG A 8 6.32 -23.80 -26.37
CA ARG A 8 5.97 -25.23 -26.25
C ARG A 8 6.98 -26.12 -26.97
N THR A 9 7.35 -25.75 -28.19
CA THR A 9 8.34 -26.49 -28.99
C THR A 9 9.71 -26.51 -28.32
N GLN A 10 10.13 -25.37 -27.76
CA GLN A 10 11.39 -25.26 -27.04
C GLN A 10 11.39 -26.08 -25.75
N LEU A 11 10.32 -25.99 -24.94
CA LEU A 11 10.17 -26.75 -23.70
C LEU A 11 10.15 -28.28 -23.94
N LYS A 12 9.48 -28.72 -25.02
CA LYS A 12 9.50 -30.15 -25.42
C LYS A 12 10.90 -30.66 -25.74
N LYS A 13 11.77 -29.80 -26.35
CA LYS A 13 13.16 -30.16 -26.64
C LYS A 13 14.03 -30.32 -25.38
N LEU A 14 13.63 -29.67 -24.26
CA LEU A 14 14.32 -29.81 -22.97
C LEU A 14 14.03 -31.16 -22.28
N GLY A 15 13.12 -31.97 -22.80
CA GLY A 15 12.79 -33.28 -22.22
C GLY A 15 12.06 -33.19 -20.89
N LEU A 16 11.36 -32.09 -20.62
CA LEU A 16 10.59 -31.92 -19.39
C LEU A 16 9.40 -32.86 -19.35
N SER A 17 9.15 -33.49 -18.20
CA SER A 17 8.03 -34.40 -17.96
C SER A 17 6.76 -33.60 -17.63
N ILE A 18 6.23 -32.91 -18.64
CA ILE A 18 5.00 -32.09 -18.55
C ILE A 18 3.90 -32.78 -19.30
N ASP A 19 2.69 -32.83 -18.71
CA ASP A 19 1.47 -33.27 -19.38
C ASP A 19 0.94 -32.17 -20.30
N TRP A 20 1.31 -32.22 -21.57
CA TRP A 20 0.98 -31.21 -22.56
C TRP A 20 -0.51 -31.16 -22.95
N ASP A 21 -1.26 -32.24 -22.64
CA ASP A 21 -2.70 -32.28 -22.92
C ASP A 21 -3.49 -31.45 -21.88
N ARG A 22 -2.85 -31.14 -20.76
CA ARG A 22 -3.40 -30.28 -19.70
C ARG A 22 -2.95 -28.83 -19.80
N GLU A 23 -2.48 -28.39 -20.97
CA GLU A 23 -2.12 -26.99 -21.18
C GLU A 23 -3.37 -26.10 -21.07
N ILE A 24 -3.26 -25.06 -20.25
CA ILE A 24 -4.32 -24.09 -20.03
C ILE A 24 -3.82 -22.67 -20.31
N SER A 25 -4.74 -21.78 -20.63
CA SER A 25 -4.46 -20.35 -20.73
C SER A 25 -5.35 -19.60 -19.74
N THR A 26 -4.73 -18.85 -18.82
CA THR A 26 -5.44 -18.15 -17.76
C THR A 26 -6.32 -17.01 -18.26
N CYS A 27 -6.12 -16.55 -19.51
CA CYS A 27 -6.96 -15.55 -20.17
C CYS A 27 -8.20 -16.15 -20.88
N ASN A 28 -8.33 -17.47 -20.90
CA ASN A 28 -9.50 -18.12 -21.51
C ASN A 28 -10.72 -18.06 -20.58
N LYS A 29 -11.92 -17.95 -21.19
CA LYS A 29 -13.19 -17.94 -20.45
C LYS A 29 -13.35 -19.14 -19.51
N ASP A 30 -12.96 -20.31 -19.99
CA ASP A 30 -13.08 -21.55 -19.21
C ASP A 30 -12.20 -21.57 -17.97
N TYR A 31 -11.15 -20.77 -17.95
CA TYR A 31 -10.31 -20.58 -16.76
C TYR A 31 -10.85 -19.47 -15.87
N TYR A 32 -10.93 -18.22 -16.36
CA TYR A 32 -11.23 -17.07 -15.51
C TYR A 32 -12.68 -17.04 -14.98
N LYS A 33 -13.63 -17.77 -15.60
CA LYS A 33 -14.99 -17.91 -15.06
C LYS A 33 -14.99 -18.42 -13.60
N HIS A 34 -14.07 -19.32 -13.28
CA HIS A 34 -13.93 -19.86 -11.92
C HIS A 34 -13.37 -18.82 -10.95
N GLN A 35 -12.41 -18.00 -11.40
CA GLN A 35 -11.92 -16.88 -10.61
C GLN A 35 -13.01 -15.84 -10.34
N GLN A 36 -13.84 -15.54 -11.34
CA GLN A 36 -14.96 -14.62 -11.17
C GLN A 36 -16.02 -15.17 -10.22
N ALA A 37 -16.35 -16.45 -10.31
CA ALA A 37 -17.26 -17.11 -9.39
C ALA A 37 -16.72 -17.05 -7.95
N PHE A 38 -15.45 -17.38 -7.74
CA PHE A 38 -14.80 -17.28 -6.44
C PHE A 38 -14.77 -15.84 -5.90
N PHE A 39 -14.52 -14.85 -6.76
CA PHE A 39 -14.60 -13.43 -6.36
C PHE A 39 -16.01 -13.07 -5.85
N LEU A 40 -17.07 -13.53 -6.52
CA LEU A 40 -18.45 -13.29 -6.09
C LEU A 40 -18.73 -13.91 -4.73
N GLU A 41 -18.25 -15.12 -4.46
CA GLU A 41 -18.37 -15.73 -3.13
C GLU A 41 -17.66 -14.90 -2.04
N LEU A 42 -16.47 -14.39 -2.34
CA LEU A 42 -15.76 -13.51 -1.41
C LEU A 42 -16.49 -12.19 -1.18
N PHE A 43 -17.11 -11.65 -2.22
CA PHE A 43 -17.91 -10.43 -2.14
C PHE A 43 -19.17 -10.64 -1.27
N GLU A 44 -19.92 -11.72 -1.48
CA GLU A 44 -21.07 -12.09 -0.65
C GLU A 44 -20.70 -12.26 0.83
N LYS A 45 -19.53 -12.84 1.10
CA LYS A 45 -18.98 -12.98 2.45
C LYS A 45 -18.38 -11.70 3.03
N LYS A 46 -18.47 -10.57 2.32
CA LYS A 46 -17.90 -9.26 2.72
C LYS A 46 -16.39 -9.32 3.00
N LEU A 47 -15.69 -10.20 2.29
CA LEU A 47 -14.24 -10.32 2.34
C LEU A 47 -13.53 -9.46 1.29
N VAL A 48 -14.28 -8.89 0.35
CA VAL A 48 -13.83 -7.87 -0.61
C VAL A 48 -14.69 -6.64 -0.51
N TYR A 49 -14.07 -5.49 -0.67
CA TYR A 49 -14.74 -4.19 -0.66
C TYR A 49 -14.10 -3.23 -1.66
N ARG A 50 -14.82 -2.19 -2.01
CA ARG A 50 -14.35 -1.18 -2.95
C ARG A 50 -13.97 0.09 -2.20
N LYS A 51 -12.79 0.64 -2.50
CA LYS A 51 -12.27 1.86 -1.87
C LYS A 51 -11.45 2.66 -2.87
N GLU A 52 -11.52 3.97 -2.75
CA GLU A 52 -10.57 4.85 -3.44
C GLU A 52 -9.23 4.84 -2.72
N ASN A 53 -8.17 4.63 -3.47
CA ASN A 53 -6.81 4.70 -2.96
C ASN A 53 -5.86 5.26 -4.02
N TYR A 54 -4.72 5.78 -3.57
CA TYR A 54 -3.66 6.18 -4.47
C TYR A 54 -2.94 4.95 -5.01
N VAL A 55 -2.68 4.98 -6.31
CA VAL A 55 -1.95 3.94 -7.03
C VAL A 55 -0.82 4.59 -7.82
N ASN A 56 0.21 3.80 -8.13
CA ASN A 56 1.24 4.18 -9.06
C ASN A 56 0.67 4.04 -10.48
N TRP A 57 0.55 5.15 -11.19
CA TRP A 57 -0.02 5.20 -12.53
C TRP A 57 1.08 5.48 -13.56
N ASP A 58 1.17 4.62 -14.56
CA ASP A 58 2.01 4.85 -15.73
C ASP A 58 1.17 5.55 -16.81
N PRO A 59 1.51 6.82 -17.16
CA PRO A 59 0.71 7.58 -18.13
C PRO A 59 0.93 7.14 -19.58
N VAL A 60 2.01 6.40 -19.89
CA VAL A 60 2.33 5.90 -21.23
C VAL A 60 1.69 4.54 -21.46
N ASP A 61 1.84 3.62 -20.51
CA ASP A 61 1.23 2.30 -20.59
C ASP A 61 -0.25 2.30 -20.14
N GLU A 62 -0.76 3.44 -19.63
CA GLU A 62 -2.11 3.63 -19.12
C GLU A 62 -2.55 2.54 -18.14
N THR A 63 -1.64 2.18 -17.22
CA THR A 63 -1.85 1.07 -16.30
C THR A 63 -1.38 1.40 -14.87
N VAL A 64 -1.91 0.64 -13.92
CA VAL A 64 -1.47 0.66 -12.52
C VAL A 64 -0.25 -0.24 -12.37
N LEU A 65 0.78 0.28 -11.71
CA LEU A 65 2.01 -0.44 -11.41
C LEU A 65 2.06 -0.86 -9.93
N ALA A 66 2.49 -2.08 -9.68
CA ALA A 66 2.92 -2.51 -8.35
C ALA A 66 4.21 -1.76 -7.93
N ASN A 67 4.49 -1.72 -6.63
CA ASN A 67 5.68 -0.99 -6.13
C ASN A 67 6.98 -1.52 -6.76
N GLU A 68 7.09 -2.84 -6.96
CA GLU A 68 8.24 -3.51 -7.57
C GLU A 68 8.44 -3.17 -9.05
N GLN A 69 7.40 -2.62 -9.68
CA GLN A 69 7.43 -2.19 -11.08
C GLN A 69 7.81 -0.70 -11.24
N VAL A 70 8.08 -0.03 -10.14
CA VAL A 70 8.54 1.36 -10.11
C VAL A 70 10.03 1.37 -9.74
N ILE A 71 10.88 1.76 -10.69
CA ILE A 71 12.33 1.83 -10.52
C ILE A 71 12.75 3.30 -10.68
N ASP A 72 13.35 3.87 -9.65
CA ASP A 72 13.78 5.27 -9.62
C ASP A 72 12.67 6.26 -10.03
N GLY A 73 11.43 6.00 -9.57
CA GLY A 73 10.26 6.82 -9.87
C GLY A 73 9.72 6.66 -11.30
N LYS A 74 10.20 5.67 -12.04
CA LYS A 74 9.79 5.40 -13.43
C LYS A 74 9.17 4.02 -13.57
N GLY A 75 8.24 3.88 -14.51
CA GLY A 75 7.69 2.59 -14.90
C GLY A 75 8.79 1.68 -15.49
N TRP A 76 8.87 0.45 -15.00
CA TRP A 76 9.93 -0.52 -15.36
C TRP A 76 9.97 -0.85 -16.87
N ARG A 77 8.85 -0.71 -17.56
CA ARG A 77 8.70 -1.02 -18.98
C ARG A 77 8.71 0.22 -19.87
N SER A 78 7.91 1.22 -19.52
CA SER A 78 7.74 2.44 -20.31
C SER A 78 8.89 3.44 -20.12
N GLY A 79 9.54 3.42 -18.94
CA GLY A 79 10.50 4.45 -18.52
C GLY A 79 9.86 5.81 -18.22
N ALA A 80 8.52 5.91 -18.28
CA ALA A 80 7.79 7.13 -17.95
C ALA A 80 7.83 7.43 -16.45
N ILE A 81 7.78 8.70 -16.09
CA ILE A 81 7.65 9.12 -14.68
C ILE A 81 6.28 8.66 -14.18
N VAL A 82 6.29 7.92 -13.09
CA VAL A 82 5.07 7.39 -12.47
C VAL A 82 4.33 8.51 -11.75
N GLU A 83 3.01 8.55 -11.93
CA GLU A 83 2.13 9.51 -11.29
C GLU A 83 1.35 8.84 -10.15
N ARG A 84 1.08 9.60 -9.08
CA ARG A 84 0.13 9.15 -8.05
C ARG A 84 -1.29 9.51 -8.47
N LYS A 85 -2.10 8.50 -8.78
CA LYS A 85 -3.48 8.68 -9.22
C LYS A 85 -4.45 8.03 -8.24
N LYS A 86 -5.51 8.75 -7.88
CA LYS A 86 -6.55 8.22 -7.02
C LYS A 86 -7.57 7.46 -7.85
N LEU A 87 -7.68 6.16 -7.62
CA LEU A 87 -8.59 5.26 -8.33
C LEU A 87 -9.42 4.44 -7.36
N SER A 88 -10.66 4.14 -7.77
CA SER A 88 -11.52 3.19 -7.05
C SER A 88 -11.10 1.77 -7.38
N GLN A 89 -10.61 1.05 -6.38
CA GLN A 89 -10.06 -0.30 -6.50
C GLN A 89 -10.77 -1.28 -5.58
N TRP A 90 -10.66 -2.57 -5.90
CA TRP A 90 -11.09 -3.66 -5.04
C TRP A 90 -9.98 -4.03 -4.06
N PHE A 91 -10.37 -4.24 -2.81
CA PHE A 91 -9.48 -4.63 -1.73
C PHE A 91 -9.99 -5.89 -1.05
N PHE A 92 -9.09 -6.80 -0.71
CA PHE A 92 -9.38 -7.92 0.17
C PHE A 92 -9.24 -7.47 1.63
N ASN A 93 -10.19 -7.85 2.48
CA ASN A 93 -10.16 -7.54 3.90
C ASN A 93 -9.24 -8.49 4.66
N ILE A 94 -7.96 -8.49 4.29
CA ILE A 94 -6.95 -9.42 4.81
C ILE A 94 -6.70 -9.18 6.30
N SER A 95 -6.69 -7.92 6.73
CA SER A 95 -6.41 -7.53 8.12
C SER A 95 -7.39 -8.12 9.13
N LYS A 96 -8.59 -8.50 8.69
CA LYS A 96 -9.58 -9.20 9.53
C LYS A 96 -9.03 -10.53 10.09
N PHE A 97 -8.12 -11.17 9.37
CA PHE A 97 -7.56 -12.48 9.71
C PHE A 97 -6.19 -12.41 10.38
N SER A 98 -5.64 -11.21 10.61
CA SER A 98 -4.27 -11.04 11.09
C SER A 98 -4.02 -11.74 12.42
N GLN A 99 -4.96 -11.68 13.39
CA GLN A 99 -4.80 -12.35 14.67
C GLN A 99 -4.88 -13.87 14.53
N GLU A 100 -5.85 -14.37 13.75
CA GLU A 100 -6.02 -15.80 13.50
C GLU A 100 -4.79 -16.40 12.79
N LEU A 101 -4.22 -15.68 11.83
CA LEU A 101 -2.98 -16.08 11.15
C LEU A 101 -1.80 -16.12 12.13
N LEU A 102 -1.69 -15.12 13.01
CA LEU A 102 -0.63 -15.09 14.01
C LEU A 102 -0.72 -16.25 14.99
N ASP A 103 -1.91 -16.53 15.50
CA ASP A 103 -2.16 -17.66 16.43
C ASP A 103 -1.98 -19.01 15.70
N GLY A 104 -2.29 -19.06 14.41
CA GLY A 104 -2.09 -20.23 13.57
C GLY A 104 -0.62 -20.63 13.40
N LEU A 105 0.32 -19.68 13.43
CA LEU A 105 1.75 -19.98 13.34
C LEU A 105 2.25 -20.91 14.47
N GLU A 106 1.67 -20.81 15.64
CA GLU A 106 2.05 -21.67 16.80
C GLU A 106 1.66 -23.13 16.58
N LYS A 107 0.70 -23.42 15.69
CA LYS A 107 0.22 -24.76 15.36
C LYS A 107 0.98 -25.43 14.22
N LEU A 108 1.94 -24.73 13.61
CA LEU A 108 2.71 -25.24 12.48
C LEU A 108 4.03 -25.89 12.95
N ASP A 109 3.94 -27.01 13.64
CA ASP A 109 5.09 -27.67 14.29
C ASP A 109 6.20 -28.08 13.31
N SER A 110 5.83 -28.46 12.08
CA SER A 110 6.75 -28.87 11.03
C SER A 110 7.43 -27.69 10.28
N TRP A 111 7.04 -26.47 10.56
CA TRP A 111 7.63 -25.29 9.90
C TRP A 111 8.95 -24.88 10.55
N PRO A 112 9.98 -24.50 9.76
CA PRO A 112 11.22 -23.97 10.31
C PRO A 112 10.97 -22.70 11.13
N ASN A 113 11.61 -22.57 12.28
CA ASN A 113 11.47 -21.41 13.16
C ASN A 113 11.80 -20.08 12.47
N LYS A 114 12.78 -20.07 11.56
CA LYS A 114 13.11 -18.90 10.75
C LYS A 114 11.91 -18.41 9.94
N VAL A 115 11.16 -19.32 9.33
CA VAL A 115 9.98 -18.98 8.51
C VAL A 115 8.86 -18.46 9.41
N LYS A 116 8.59 -19.11 10.56
CA LYS A 116 7.60 -18.64 11.54
C LYS A 116 7.93 -17.20 12.00
N THR A 117 9.19 -16.93 12.33
CA THR A 117 9.64 -15.59 12.74
C THR A 117 9.44 -14.55 11.63
N MET A 118 9.77 -14.89 10.38
CA MET A 118 9.54 -14.00 9.24
C MET A 118 8.06 -13.67 9.07
N GLN A 119 7.16 -14.67 9.17
CA GLN A 119 5.72 -14.46 9.08
C GLN A 119 5.18 -13.60 10.23
N LYS A 120 5.63 -13.87 11.46
CA LYS A 120 5.27 -13.09 12.65
C LYS A 120 5.68 -11.62 12.51
N ASN A 121 6.89 -11.38 12.05
CA ASN A 121 7.40 -10.02 11.82
C ASN A 121 6.64 -9.32 10.69
N TRP A 122 6.26 -10.04 9.63
CA TRP A 122 5.46 -9.51 8.53
C TRP A 122 4.05 -9.10 8.98
N ILE A 123 3.38 -9.92 9.80
CA ILE A 123 2.07 -9.56 10.38
C ILE A 123 2.22 -8.35 11.29
N GLY A 124 3.31 -8.23 12.03
CA GLY A 124 3.74 -7.02 12.71
C GLY A 124 2.75 -6.53 13.77
N LYS A 125 2.18 -7.43 14.60
CA LYS A 125 1.28 -7.01 15.69
C LYS A 125 1.99 -6.03 16.61
N SER A 126 1.42 -4.84 16.77
CA SER A 126 1.89 -3.80 17.67
C SER A 126 0.80 -3.35 18.63
N PHE A 127 1.22 -2.79 19.76
CA PHE A 127 0.34 -2.19 20.75
C PHE A 127 0.67 -0.71 20.87
N GLY A 128 -0.34 0.12 21.04
CA GLY A 128 -0.16 1.55 21.15
C GLY A 128 -1.42 2.23 21.65
N CYS A 129 -1.37 3.56 21.68
CA CYS A 129 -2.47 4.40 22.11
C CYS A 129 -2.91 5.33 20.98
N GLU A 130 -4.22 5.56 20.88
CA GLU A 130 -4.77 6.68 20.12
C GLU A 130 -4.83 7.92 21.00
N ILE A 131 -4.46 9.05 20.42
CA ILE A 131 -4.39 10.34 21.11
C ILE A 131 -5.04 11.38 20.23
N ASP A 132 -5.94 12.17 20.83
CA ASP A 132 -6.59 13.29 20.16
C ASP A 132 -5.87 14.59 20.51
N PHE A 133 -5.33 15.27 19.51
CA PHE A 133 -4.73 16.59 19.62
C PHE A 133 -5.73 17.64 19.18
N LYS A 134 -6.04 18.57 20.08
CA LYS A 134 -6.85 19.73 19.74
C LYS A 134 -6.03 20.70 18.89
N ILE A 135 -6.60 21.16 17.77
CA ILE A 135 -5.98 22.17 16.92
C ILE A 135 -6.50 23.55 17.34
N GLU A 136 -5.57 24.46 17.55
CA GLU A 136 -5.85 25.88 17.69
C GLU A 136 -5.73 26.57 16.32
N GLY A 137 -6.74 27.37 15.97
CA GLY A 137 -6.83 28.05 14.70
C GLY A 137 -8.24 28.04 14.13
N ASP A 138 -8.45 28.82 13.08
CA ASP A 138 -9.76 28.98 12.42
C ASP A 138 -9.95 27.94 11.32
N LEU A 139 -9.98 26.66 11.73
CA LEU A 139 -10.26 25.53 10.84
C LEU A 139 -11.52 24.80 11.28
N PRO A 140 -12.27 24.21 10.35
CA PRO A 140 -13.41 23.35 10.69
C PRO A 140 -13.00 22.05 11.37
N ILE A 141 -11.76 21.59 11.17
CA ILE A 141 -11.20 20.42 11.84
C ILE A 141 -10.60 20.87 13.17
N LYS A 142 -11.17 20.41 14.27
CA LYS A 142 -10.76 20.81 15.63
C LYS A 142 -9.86 19.81 16.31
N ASN A 143 -9.86 18.55 15.87
CA ASN A 143 -9.04 17.50 16.49
C ASN A 143 -8.31 16.68 15.41
N ILE A 144 -7.09 16.28 15.73
CA ILE A 144 -6.31 15.32 14.95
C ILE A 144 -6.07 14.10 15.82
N LYS A 145 -6.49 12.93 15.34
CA LYS A 145 -6.22 11.66 16.00
C LYS A 145 -4.90 11.08 15.48
N CYS A 146 -4.01 10.76 16.40
CA CYS A 146 -2.74 10.12 16.13
C CYS A 146 -2.64 8.80 16.88
N PHE A 147 -2.02 7.81 16.24
CA PHE A 147 -1.66 6.55 16.88
C PHE A 147 -0.15 6.54 17.17
N THR A 148 0.23 6.11 18.37
CA THR A 148 1.64 5.93 18.73
C THR A 148 1.88 4.61 19.45
N THR A 149 2.98 3.94 19.14
CA THR A 149 3.50 2.79 19.88
C THR A 149 4.41 3.20 21.04
N ARG A 150 4.71 4.50 21.18
CA ARG A 150 5.59 5.07 22.18
C ARG A 150 4.90 6.20 22.95
N PRO A 151 3.85 5.89 23.76
CA PRO A 151 3.14 6.89 24.54
C PRO A 151 4.04 7.57 25.59
N ASP A 152 5.11 6.93 26.01
CA ASP A 152 6.14 7.44 26.92
C ASP A 152 6.85 8.70 26.39
N THR A 153 6.90 8.90 25.07
CA THR A 153 7.57 10.05 24.44
C THR A 153 6.70 11.30 24.33
N LEU A 154 5.42 11.22 24.67
CA LEU A 154 4.47 12.33 24.49
C LEU A 154 4.79 13.59 25.30
N PHE A 155 5.42 13.44 26.45
CA PHE A 155 5.79 14.56 27.31
C PHE A 155 6.89 15.45 26.72
N GLY A 156 7.71 14.90 25.83
CA GLY A 156 8.87 15.60 25.27
C GLY A 156 8.71 15.97 23.79
N PHE A 157 7.52 15.81 23.22
CA PHE A 157 7.38 16.04 21.82
C PHE A 157 6.96 17.49 21.49
N SER A 158 7.50 18.05 20.43
CA SER A 158 7.46 19.48 20.14
C SER A 158 6.74 19.85 18.84
N PHE A 159 6.38 18.90 18.00
CA PHE A 159 5.61 19.17 16.77
C PHE A 159 4.79 17.96 16.34
N LEU A 160 3.73 18.22 15.60
CA LEU A 160 2.88 17.23 14.96
C LEU A 160 3.08 17.30 13.45
N ALA A 161 3.46 16.19 12.82
CA ALA A 161 3.62 16.10 11.37
C ALA A 161 2.42 15.39 10.75
N LEU A 162 1.89 15.97 9.68
CA LEU A 162 0.78 15.41 8.92
C LEU A 162 1.20 15.08 7.49
N SER A 163 0.62 14.02 6.94
CA SER A 163 0.74 13.74 5.51
C SER A 163 0.16 14.89 4.68
N ILE A 164 0.75 15.14 3.51
CA ILE A 164 0.19 16.09 2.53
C ILE A 164 -1.21 15.69 2.03
N ASP A 165 -1.58 14.41 2.21
CA ASP A 165 -2.89 13.88 1.83
C ASP A 165 -3.92 14.01 2.96
N HIS A 166 -3.51 14.49 4.15
CA HIS A 166 -4.42 14.71 5.27
C HIS A 166 -5.42 15.82 4.96
N GLU A 167 -6.63 15.73 5.53
CA GLU A 167 -7.70 16.70 5.27
C GLU A 167 -7.32 18.14 5.57
N VAL A 168 -6.51 18.37 6.59
CA VAL A 168 -5.97 19.69 6.96
C VAL A 168 -5.18 20.33 5.82
N SER A 169 -4.52 19.55 4.98
CA SER A 169 -3.75 20.04 3.83
C SER A 169 -4.58 20.81 2.81
N LYS A 170 -5.88 20.51 2.73
CA LYS A 170 -6.80 21.18 1.78
C LYS A 170 -6.95 22.67 2.05
N PHE A 171 -6.77 23.08 3.30
CA PHE A 171 -6.90 24.49 3.72
C PHE A 171 -5.68 25.34 3.35
N PHE A 172 -4.62 24.72 2.85
CA PHE A 172 -3.41 25.40 2.39
C PHE A 172 -3.27 25.44 0.86
N ASN A 173 -4.28 24.96 0.12
CA ASN A 173 -4.22 24.93 -1.34
C ASN A 173 -4.15 26.31 -2.01
N ASP A 174 -4.47 27.40 -1.32
CA ASP A 174 -4.32 28.77 -1.81
C ASP A 174 -2.89 29.33 -1.60
N ASN A 175 -2.05 28.64 -0.84
CA ASN A 175 -0.67 29.03 -0.58
C ASN A 175 0.25 28.48 -1.67
N LYS A 176 0.94 29.38 -2.39
CA LYS A 176 1.83 29.02 -3.51
C LYS A 176 3.02 28.16 -3.06
N ASP A 177 3.59 28.43 -1.89
CA ASP A 177 4.73 27.69 -1.36
C ASP A 177 4.31 26.29 -0.95
N PHE A 178 3.10 26.14 -0.39
CA PHE A 178 2.53 24.82 -0.09
C PHE A 178 2.25 24.00 -1.35
N LEU A 179 1.75 24.63 -2.41
CA LEU A 179 1.53 23.94 -3.70
C LEU A 179 2.85 23.46 -4.32
N GLN A 180 3.91 24.28 -4.22
CA GLN A 180 5.24 23.87 -4.67
C GLN A 180 5.76 22.69 -3.85
N PHE A 181 5.68 22.74 -2.52
CA PHE A 181 6.02 21.66 -1.61
C PHE A 181 5.24 20.37 -1.92
N LYS A 182 3.93 20.48 -2.15
CA LYS A 182 3.07 19.35 -2.53
C LYS A 182 3.52 18.70 -3.84
N LYS A 183 3.94 19.51 -4.82
CA LYS A 183 4.50 19.02 -6.08
C LYS A 183 5.83 18.31 -5.90
N GLU A 184 6.67 18.75 -4.98
CA GLU A 184 7.93 18.09 -4.64
C GLU A 184 7.67 16.74 -3.96
N CYS A 185 6.78 16.71 -2.97
CA CYS A 185 6.38 15.46 -2.31
C CYS A 185 5.79 14.43 -3.29
N SER A 186 5.09 14.85 -4.34
CA SER A 186 4.51 13.93 -5.32
C SER A 186 5.54 13.19 -6.16
N LYS A 187 6.80 13.65 -6.20
CA LYS A 187 7.92 12.98 -6.88
C LYS A 187 8.57 11.89 -6.03
N THR A 188 8.31 11.88 -4.72
CA THR A 188 8.84 10.87 -3.81
C THR A 188 8.11 9.56 -4.04
N GLY A 189 8.85 8.45 -4.14
CA GLY A 189 8.27 7.11 -4.31
C GLY A 189 7.32 6.74 -3.17
N THR A 190 6.40 5.82 -3.44
CA THR A 190 5.37 5.37 -2.49
C THR A 190 5.82 4.20 -1.61
N THR A 191 7.02 3.64 -1.84
CA THR A 191 7.57 2.54 -1.04
C THR A 191 8.14 3.04 0.28
N GLU A 192 8.05 2.23 1.35
CA GLU A 192 8.66 2.55 2.65
C GLU A 192 10.18 2.79 2.52
N GLU A 193 10.85 2.03 1.65
CA GLU A 193 12.29 2.18 1.39
C GLU A 193 12.60 3.53 0.72
N ALA A 194 11.83 3.93 -0.29
CA ALA A 194 11.99 5.22 -0.95
C ALA A 194 11.72 6.40 0.02
N ILE A 195 10.73 6.25 0.91
CA ILE A 195 10.42 7.23 1.96
C ILE A 195 11.53 7.29 3.01
N ALA A 196 12.13 6.14 3.37
CA ALA A 196 13.19 6.07 4.38
C ALA A 196 14.51 6.69 3.90
N VAL A 197 14.83 6.54 2.60
CA VAL A 197 16.07 7.04 1.98
C VAL A 197 15.91 8.48 1.47
N GLY A 198 14.69 8.91 1.19
CA GLY A 198 14.38 10.25 0.69
C GLY A 198 14.75 11.36 1.68
N GLU A 199 15.14 12.52 1.17
CA GLU A 199 15.33 13.71 1.99
C GLU A 199 14.01 14.09 2.69
N LYS A 200 14.06 14.27 4.01
CA LYS A 200 12.89 14.65 4.81
C LYS A 200 12.62 16.13 4.63
N ILE A 201 11.74 16.45 3.70
CA ILE A 201 11.24 17.80 3.49
C ILE A 201 9.96 18.03 4.29
N GLY A 202 9.72 19.26 4.69
CA GLY A 202 8.53 19.64 5.48
C GLY A 202 8.08 21.06 5.16
N PHE A 203 6.79 21.29 5.33
CA PHE A 203 6.19 22.62 5.26
C PHE A 203 5.63 23.00 6.63
N LYS A 204 6.14 24.10 7.21
CA LYS A 204 5.68 24.58 8.51
C LYS A 204 4.41 25.41 8.34
N THR A 205 3.36 25.06 9.06
CA THR A 205 2.11 25.81 9.12
C THR A 205 2.06 26.75 10.33
N ASN A 206 1.06 27.63 10.37
CA ASN A 206 0.79 28.51 11.52
C ASN A 206 -0.20 27.85 12.50
N LEU A 207 -0.52 26.57 12.32
CA LEU A 207 -1.40 25.86 13.22
C LEU A 207 -0.63 25.33 14.43
N GLU A 208 -1.28 25.36 15.56
CA GLU A 208 -0.78 24.81 16.81
C GLU A 208 -1.66 23.63 17.23
N ALA A 209 -1.03 22.56 17.72
CA ALA A 209 -1.70 21.42 18.28
C ALA A 209 -1.41 21.36 19.78
N VAL A 210 -2.47 21.29 20.58
CA VAL A 210 -2.35 21.23 22.04
C VAL A 210 -2.02 19.80 22.46
N ASN A 211 -0.91 19.64 23.17
CA ASN A 211 -0.56 18.36 23.78
C ASN A 211 -1.52 18.07 24.94
N PRO A 212 -2.26 16.95 24.94
CA PRO A 212 -3.26 16.67 25.98
C PRO A 212 -2.66 16.35 27.36
N LEU A 213 -1.34 16.21 27.46
CA LEU A 213 -0.63 15.82 28.68
C LEU A 213 0.16 16.98 29.34
N ASN A 214 0.23 18.14 28.69
CA ASN A 214 0.98 19.33 29.20
C ASN A 214 0.03 20.50 29.38
#